data_fdcdcdd566472c49886fbbab641afe7d
#
_entry.id   fdcdcdd566472c49886fbbab641afe7d
#
_cell.length_a   1.000
_cell.length_b   1.000
_cell.length_c   1.000
_cell.angle_alpha   90.00
_cell.angle_beta   90.00
_cell.angle_gamma   90.00
#
_symmetry.space_group_name_H-M   'P 1'
#
loop_
_entity.id
_entity.type
_entity.pdbx_description
1 polymer ?
#
loop_
_entity_poly.entity_id
_entity_poly.type
_entity_poly.pdbx_seq_one_letter_code
_entity_poly.pdbx_strand_id
1 'polypeptide(L)'
;MTEQITRRCDRWEDGQRFDLQQEFTRMTLDVLFATVLGRELELDGDEKIRTAAEDLHEWFVPTSYVLPRWMPTPSRRRFKGAKKTLRDECDRLLAEKSEDIPDDPTEADDLLSLLVGIKESGATDSAMLTDDRIRDQMVTIIFAGHDTTTGTLTFACWALANYPEVRERFHEEVDQLDGSPTPEEADDLEVTERIVTETLRLYPPVYSLPRVSATEQEIGGYYVPEGVRVHANIRMIQRDPRFFDDPHEFRPSRWDGELRSELHDFAYAPFGGGPRICIGREFALMEAKLALATIGQQYKLEFHGENEDRRTGVEAPTSLEMTLRMEQNQEFVVHER
;
A
#
# COMPACT_ATOMS: atom_id res chain seq x y z
N MET A 1 -9.77 3.05 11.28
CA MET A 1 -8.38 2.96 10.75
C MET A 1 -7.37 3.03 11.90
N THR A 2 -7.22 4.13 12.62
CA THR A 2 -6.29 4.29 13.75
C THR A 2 -6.46 3.21 14.82
N GLU A 3 -7.69 2.87 15.19
CA GLU A 3 -7.97 1.82 16.16
C GLU A 3 -7.33 0.47 15.81
N GLN A 4 -7.40 0.05 14.53
CA GLN A 4 -6.80 -1.20 14.09
C GLN A 4 -5.26 -1.15 14.13
N ILE A 5 -4.69 0.02 13.82
CA ILE A 5 -3.25 0.27 13.91
C ILE A 5 -2.81 0.19 15.38
N THR A 6 -3.45 0.94 16.27
CA THR A 6 -3.15 0.97 17.71
C THR A 6 -3.26 -0.42 18.34
N ARG A 7 -4.38 -1.12 18.09
CA ARG A 7 -4.63 -2.48 18.57
C ARG A 7 -3.50 -3.46 18.21
N ARG A 8 -2.82 -3.24 17.09
CA ARG A 8 -1.69 -4.06 16.69
C ARG A 8 -0.38 -3.59 17.33
N CYS A 9 -0.13 -2.28 17.37
CA CYS A 9 1.03 -1.70 18.02
C CYS A 9 1.08 -2.02 19.53
N ASP A 10 -0.04 -2.03 20.23
CA ASP A 10 -0.14 -2.36 21.66
C ASP A 10 0.34 -3.78 22.03
N ARG A 11 0.62 -4.62 21.03
CA ARG A 11 1.21 -5.96 21.22
C ARG A 11 2.73 -6.00 21.09
N TRP A 12 3.32 -4.89 20.69
CA TRP A 12 4.76 -4.83 20.55
C TRP A 12 5.41 -4.64 21.92
N GLU A 13 6.50 -5.35 22.14
CA GLU A 13 7.24 -5.30 23.40
C GLU A 13 8.60 -4.65 23.18
N ASP A 14 9.12 -3.90 24.16
CA ASP A 14 10.44 -3.30 24.10
C ASP A 14 11.53 -4.35 23.88
N GLY A 15 12.41 -4.11 22.90
CA GLY A 15 13.43 -5.05 22.49
C GLY A 15 12.96 -6.19 21.59
N GLN A 16 11.67 -6.26 21.25
CA GLN A 16 11.14 -7.27 20.34
C GLN A 16 11.76 -7.13 18.94
N ARG A 17 12.08 -8.28 18.34
CA ARG A 17 12.57 -8.38 16.95
C ARG A 17 11.54 -9.03 16.07
N PHE A 18 11.30 -8.44 14.91
CA PHE A 18 10.42 -9.03 13.90
C PHE A 18 10.69 -8.51 12.48
N ASP A 19 10.21 -9.26 11.50
CA ASP A 19 10.11 -8.81 10.11
C ASP A 19 8.98 -7.77 10.01
N LEU A 20 9.38 -6.50 9.89
CA LEU A 20 8.45 -5.40 9.85
C LEU A 20 7.51 -5.45 8.63
N GLN A 21 8.00 -5.96 7.50
CA GLN A 21 7.15 -6.12 6.31
C GLN A 21 6.02 -7.12 6.56
N GLN A 22 6.29 -8.22 7.27
CA GLN A 22 5.26 -9.18 7.62
C GLN A 22 4.25 -8.58 8.61
N GLU A 23 4.73 -7.83 9.60
CA GLU A 23 3.86 -7.16 10.58
C GLU A 23 2.98 -6.09 9.91
N PHE A 24 3.54 -5.29 9.01
CA PHE A 24 2.75 -4.32 8.25
C PHE A 24 1.77 -4.98 7.28
N THR A 25 2.09 -6.13 6.69
CA THR A 25 1.10 -6.90 5.90
C THR A 25 -0.14 -7.23 6.73
N ARG A 26 0.06 -7.64 7.98
CA ARG A 26 -1.05 -7.93 8.90
C ARG A 26 -1.81 -6.66 9.28
N MET A 27 -1.10 -5.57 9.59
CA MET A 27 -1.68 -4.27 9.95
C MET A 27 -2.55 -3.71 8.82
N THR A 28 -2.05 -3.66 7.61
CA THR A 28 -2.78 -3.14 6.46
C THR A 28 -3.98 -4.00 6.08
N LEU A 29 -3.91 -5.31 6.27
CA LEU A 29 -5.07 -6.19 6.12
C LEU A 29 -6.13 -5.91 7.18
N ASP A 30 -5.75 -5.69 8.46
CA ASP A 30 -6.69 -5.35 9.53
C ASP A 30 -7.42 -4.04 9.21
N VAL A 31 -6.68 -3.03 8.76
CA VAL A 31 -7.25 -1.74 8.35
C VAL A 31 -8.21 -1.90 7.17
N LEU A 32 -7.79 -2.61 6.10
CA LEU A 32 -8.63 -2.81 4.91
C LEU A 32 -9.91 -3.58 5.23
N PHE A 33 -9.82 -4.66 5.99
CA PHE A 33 -11.00 -5.44 6.34
C PHE A 33 -11.97 -4.62 7.19
N ALA A 34 -11.49 -3.84 8.15
CA ALA A 34 -12.34 -2.99 8.99
C ALA A 34 -13.00 -1.84 8.20
N THR A 35 -12.26 -1.16 7.32
CA THR A 35 -12.74 0.06 6.66
C THR A 35 -13.40 -0.17 5.31
N VAL A 36 -12.99 -1.21 4.58
CA VAL A 36 -13.53 -1.51 3.24
C VAL A 36 -14.64 -2.55 3.30
N LEU A 37 -14.50 -3.56 4.15
CA LEU A 37 -15.44 -4.67 4.26
C LEU A 37 -16.35 -4.59 5.49
N GLY A 38 -16.09 -3.65 6.41
CA GLY A 38 -16.83 -3.52 7.67
C GLY A 38 -16.70 -4.74 8.57
N ARG A 39 -15.54 -5.43 8.51
CA ARG A 39 -15.25 -6.60 9.31
C ARG A 39 -13.92 -6.47 10.02
N GLU A 40 -13.89 -6.54 11.33
CA GLU A 40 -12.64 -6.67 12.08
C GLU A 40 -12.08 -8.08 11.99
N LEU A 41 -10.78 -8.19 11.66
CA LEU A 41 -10.07 -9.45 11.71
C LEU A 41 -9.60 -9.73 13.15
N GLU A 42 -9.69 -10.99 13.58
CA GLU A 42 -9.12 -11.42 14.84
C GLU A 42 -7.58 -11.39 14.77
N LEU A 43 -6.92 -10.82 15.79
CA LEU A 43 -5.46 -10.67 15.81
C LEU A 43 -4.72 -12.01 15.77
N ASP A 44 -5.21 -13.02 16.50
CA ASP A 44 -4.66 -14.38 16.58
C ASP A 44 -5.54 -15.41 15.84
N GLY A 45 -6.50 -14.91 15.05
CA GLY A 45 -7.40 -15.70 14.23
C GLY A 45 -7.30 -15.28 12.76
N ASP A 46 -8.29 -15.72 11.99
CA ASP A 46 -8.41 -15.37 10.57
C ASP A 46 -7.17 -15.68 9.68
N GLU A 47 -6.27 -16.56 10.16
CA GLU A 47 -5.02 -16.89 9.45
C GLU A 47 -5.29 -17.39 8.03
N LYS A 48 -6.43 -18.06 7.82
CA LYS A 48 -6.85 -18.51 6.49
C LYS A 48 -7.12 -17.33 5.53
N ILE A 49 -7.67 -16.23 6.04
CA ILE A 49 -7.95 -15.01 5.25
C ILE A 49 -6.62 -14.29 4.96
N ARG A 50 -5.76 -14.15 5.97
CA ARG A 50 -4.43 -13.52 5.83
C ARG A 50 -3.57 -14.26 4.81
N THR A 51 -3.43 -15.57 4.97
CA THR A 51 -2.71 -16.42 4.01
C THR A 51 -3.32 -16.33 2.60
N ALA A 52 -4.65 -16.27 2.48
CA ALA A 52 -5.28 -16.11 1.18
C ALA A 52 -4.98 -14.75 0.54
N ALA A 53 -4.92 -13.66 1.31
CA ALA A 53 -4.55 -12.36 0.78
C ALA A 53 -3.10 -12.37 0.25
N GLU A 54 -2.16 -12.96 1.00
CA GLU A 54 -0.76 -13.12 0.59
C GLU A 54 -0.61 -14.04 -0.64
N ASP A 55 -1.30 -15.19 -0.67
CA ASP A 55 -1.23 -16.16 -1.76
C ASP A 55 -1.76 -15.64 -3.11
N LEU A 56 -2.43 -14.48 -3.15
CA LEU A 56 -2.80 -13.83 -4.42
C LEU A 56 -1.58 -13.46 -5.26
N HIS A 57 -0.42 -13.21 -4.63
CA HIS A 57 0.84 -12.90 -5.33
C HIS A 57 1.41 -14.09 -6.10
N GLU A 58 1.02 -15.30 -5.77
CA GLU A 58 1.45 -16.53 -6.44
C GLU A 58 1.09 -16.58 -7.95
N TRP A 59 0.17 -15.71 -8.41
CA TRP A 59 -0.09 -15.53 -9.82
C TRP A 59 1.08 -14.90 -10.57
N PHE A 60 1.87 -14.05 -9.88
CA PHE A 60 2.90 -13.21 -10.49
C PHE A 60 4.31 -13.84 -10.47
N VAL A 61 4.43 -15.06 -9.95
CA VAL A 61 5.72 -15.78 -9.99
C VAL A 61 6.14 -16.12 -11.43
N PRO A 62 7.45 -16.13 -11.75
CA PRO A 62 7.95 -16.35 -13.12
C PRO A 62 7.39 -17.60 -13.81
N THR A 63 7.18 -18.69 -13.05
CA THR A 63 6.61 -19.93 -13.56
C THR A 63 5.20 -19.78 -14.11
N SER A 64 4.44 -18.78 -13.63
CA SER A 64 3.08 -18.49 -14.12
C SER A 64 3.07 -17.89 -15.53
N TYR A 65 4.18 -17.28 -15.96
CA TYR A 65 4.32 -16.69 -17.30
C TYR A 65 4.98 -17.62 -18.31
N VAL A 66 5.91 -18.46 -17.86
CA VAL A 66 6.69 -19.35 -18.73
C VAL A 66 5.95 -20.65 -19.04
N LEU A 67 5.21 -21.18 -18.06
CA LEU A 67 4.51 -22.46 -18.23
C LEU A 67 3.12 -22.28 -18.87
N PRO A 68 2.66 -23.22 -19.73
CA PRO A 68 1.34 -23.17 -20.33
C PRO A 68 0.23 -23.01 -19.28
N ARG A 69 -0.80 -22.22 -19.58
CA ARG A 69 -1.88 -21.90 -18.62
C ARG A 69 -2.67 -23.12 -18.09
N TRP A 70 -2.70 -24.19 -18.87
CA TRP A 70 -3.36 -25.43 -18.47
C TRP A 70 -2.56 -26.27 -17.47
N MET A 71 -1.25 -26.04 -17.32
CA MET A 71 -0.40 -26.82 -16.42
C MET A 71 -0.65 -26.46 -14.96
N PRO A 72 -1.01 -27.42 -14.09
CA PRO A 72 -1.28 -27.16 -12.68
C PRO A 72 0.03 -27.07 -11.90
N THR A 73 0.50 -25.86 -11.63
CA THR A 73 1.65 -25.61 -10.74
C THR A 73 1.19 -25.43 -9.29
N PRO A 74 2.07 -25.64 -8.29
CA PRO A 74 1.76 -25.33 -6.89
C PRO A 74 1.28 -23.89 -6.69
N SER A 75 1.97 -22.91 -7.29
CA SER A 75 1.60 -21.49 -7.23
C SER A 75 0.19 -21.22 -7.78
N ARG A 76 -0.16 -21.80 -8.93
CA ARG A 76 -1.51 -21.65 -9.49
C ARG A 76 -2.59 -22.29 -8.63
N ARG A 77 -2.25 -23.40 -7.92
CA ARG A 77 -3.20 -24.02 -6.98
C ARG A 77 -3.41 -23.13 -5.77
N ARG A 78 -2.33 -22.57 -5.19
CA ARG A 78 -2.41 -21.61 -4.07
C ARG A 78 -3.23 -20.39 -4.48
N PHE A 79 -2.91 -19.74 -5.58
CA PHE A 79 -3.66 -18.61 -6.12
C PHE A 79 -5.18 -18.93 -6.29
N LYS A 80 -5.52 -20.09 -6.87
CA LYS A 80 -6.93 -20.47 -7.03
C LYS A 80 -7.62 -20.71 -5.68
N GLY A 81 -6.93 -21.32 -4.74
CA GLY A 81 -7.41 -21.52 -3.37
C GLY A 81 -7.65 -20.19 -2.67
N ALA A 82 -6.66 -19.30 -2.72
CA ALA A 82 -6.71 -17.96 -2.19
C ALA A 82 -7.89 -17.14 -2.74
N LYS A 83 -8.00 -17.07 -4.06
CA LYS A 83 -9.11 -16.39 -4.73
C LYS A 83 -10.47 -16.95 -4.31
N LYS A 84 -10.59 -18.27 -4.17
CA LYS A 84 -11.82 -18.89 -3.70
C LYS A 84 -12.14 -18.49 -2.26
N THR A 85 -11.16 -18.58 -1.35
CA THR A 85 -11.34 -18.21 0.06
C THR A 85 -11.81 -16.77 0.22
N LEU A 86 -11.18 -15.81 -0.47
CA LEU A 86 -11.56 -14.41 -0.39
C LEU A 86 -12.92 -14.13 -1.04
N ARG A 87 -13.26 -14.82 -2.12
CA ARG A 87 -14.59 -14.70 -2.73
C ARG A 87 -15.68 -15.25 -1.82
N ASP A 88 -15.47 -16.45 -1.24
CA ASP A 88 -16.40 -17.05 -0.29
C ASP A 88 -16.63 -16.10 0.91
N GLU A 89 -15.59 -15.43 1.39
CA GLU A 89 -15.70 -14.44 2.46
C GLU A 89 -16.47 -13.19 2.02
N CYS A 90 -16.17 -12.64 0.85
CA CYS A 90 -16.92 -11.50 0.31
C CYS A 90 -18.39 -11.85 0.07
N ASP A 91 -18.71 -13.06 -0.41
CA ASP A 91 -20.09 -13.51 -0.61
C ASP A 91 -20.84 -13.62 0.74
N ARG A 92 -20.15 -14.08 1.81
CA ARG A 92 -20.70 -14.11 3.16
C ARG A 92 -21.03 -12.71 3.67
N LEU A 93 -20.07 -11.78 3.53
CA LEU A 93 -20.25 -10.39 3.96
C LEU A 93 -21.30 -9.65 3.15
N LEU A 94 -21.39 -9.89 1.83
CA LEU A 94 -22.44 -9.36 0.98
C LEU A 94 -23.82 -9.78 1.45
N ALA A 95 -24.01 -11.07 1.77
CA ALA A 95 -25.27 -11.58 2.28
C ALA A 95 -25.64 -10.92 3.62
N GLU A 96 -24.68 -10.80 4.53
CA GLU A 96 -24.85 -10.16 5.85
C GLU A 96 -25.25 -8.69 5.71
N LYS A 97 -24.52 -7.91 4.88
CA LYS A 97 -24.81 -6.48 4.66
C LYS A 97 -26.13 -6.25 3.93
N SER A 98 -26.61 -7.20 3.12
CA SER A 98 -27.90 -7.11 2.44
C SER A 98 -29.09 -7.30 3.39
N GLU A 99 -28.89 -7.80 4.60
CA GLU A 99 -29.92 -7.92 5.65
C GLU A 99 -30.09 -6.64 6.47
N ASP A 100 -29.07 -5.78 6.53
CA ASP A 100 -29.05 -4.54 7.32
C ASP A 100 -28.57 -3.36 6.46
N ILE A 101 -29.49 -2.89 5.59
CA ILE A 101 -29.17 -1.79 4.64
C ILE A 101 -29.61 -0.47 5.29
N PRO A 102 -28.70 0.54 5.41
CA PRO A 102 -29.07 1.87 5.88
C PRO A 102 -30.08 2.53 4.93
N ASP A 103 -31.00 3.32 5.46
CA ASP A 103 -31.99 4.08 4.69
C ASP A 103 -31.32 5.04 3.70
N ASP A 104 -30.20 5.62 4.08
CA ASP A 104 -29.32 6.44 3.21
C ASP A 104 -27.98 5.69 3.02
N PRO A 105 -27.65 5.24 1.80
CA PRO A 105 -26.37 4.58 1.55
C PRO A 105 -25.14 5.42 1.91
N THR A 106 -25.24 6.75 1.93
CA THR A 106 -24.11 7.64 2.25
C THR A 106 -23.75 7.64 3.75
N GLU A 107 -24.62 7.08 4.60
CA GLU A 107 -24.36 6.89 6.05
C GLU A 107 -23.63 5.57 6.35
N ALA A 108 -23.26 4.80 5.33
CA ALA A 108 -22.56 3.55 5.52
C ALA A 108 -21.12 3.75 6.04
N ASP A 109 -20.75 2.99 7.06
CA ASP A 109 -19.43 3.06 7.71
C ASP A 109 -18.30 2.38 6.92
N ASP A 110 -18.63 1.58 5.90
CA ASP A 110 -17.67 0.85 5.07
C ASP A 110 -18.08 0.82 3.59
N LEU A 111 -17.09 0.60 2.72
CA LEU A 111 -17.29 0.64 1.28
C LEU A 111 -18.25 -0.47 0.80
N LEU A 112 -18.19 -1.66 1.38
CA LEU A 112 -19.06 -2.76 1.00
C LEU A 112 -20.53 -2.43 1.28
N SER A 113 -20.84 -1.91 2.47
CA SER A 113 -22.17 -1.45 2.87
C SER A 113 -22.68 -0.33 1.95
N LEU A 114 -21.82 0.64 1.61
CA LEU A 114 -22.14 1.69 0.65
C LEU A 114 -22.54 1.11 -0.72
N LEU A 115 -21.74 0.18 -1.26
CA LEU A 115 -22.02 -0.42 -2.57
C LEU A 115 -23.29 -1.27 -2.57
N VAL A 116 -23.56 -1.99 -1.49
CA VAL A 116 -24.80 -2.73 -1.30
C VAL A 116 -25.98 -1.76 -1.24
N GLY A 117 -25.91 -0.71 -0.45
CA GLY A 117 -26.95 0.31 -0.35
C GLY A 117 -27.26 0.99 -1.69
N ILE A 118 -26.23 1.39 -2.46
CA ILE A 118 -26.40 1.96 -3.80
C ILE A 118 -27.07 0.97 -4.75
N LYS A 119 -26.69 -0.30 -4.70
CA LYS A 119 -27.31 -1.37 -5.53
C LYS A 119 -28.80 -1.52 -5.22
N GLU A 120 -29.16 -1.62 -3.95
CA GLU A 120 -30.55 -1.84 -3.51
C GLU A 120 -31.42 -0.58 -3.68
N SER A 121 -30.87 0.62 -3.59
CA SER A 121 -31.60 1.87 -3.84
C SER A 121 -32.03 2.05 -5.31
N GLY A 122 -31.47 1.26 -6.22
CA GLY A 122 -31.72 1.41 -7.65
C GLY A 122 -31.17 2.69 -8.27
N ALA A 123 -30.31 3.42 -7.56
CA ALA A 123 -29.70 4.67 -8.03
C ALA A 123 -28.74 4.47 -9.21
N THR A 124 -28.28 3.25 -9.43
CA THR A 124 -27.36 2.87 -10.51
C THR A 124 -27.98 1.77 -11.37
N ASP A 125 -27.66 1.76 -12.68
CA ASP A 125 -28.02 0.66 -13.57
C ASP A 125 -27.64 -0.70 -12.94
N SER A 126 -28.62 -1.53 -12.65
CA SER A 126 -28.45 -2.85 -12.02
C SER A 126 -27.47 -3.75 -12.77
N ALA A 127 -27.26 -3.52 -14.07
CA ALA A 127 -26.26 -4.23 -14.86
C ALA A 127 -24.82 -3.81 -14.51
N MET A 128 -24.63 -2.65 -13.89
CA MET A 128 -23.30 -2.15 -13.52
C MET A 128 -22.85 -2.54 -12.11
N LEU A 129 -23.77 -2.82 -11.18
CA LEU A 129 -23.48 -3.13 -9.78
C LEU A 129 -24.11 -4.46 -9.33
N THR A 130 -23.63 -5.58 -9.89
CA THR A 130 -24.04 -6.93 -9.51
C THR A 130 -23.18 -7.45 -8.35
N ASP A 131 -23.69 -8.44 -7.58
CA ASP A 131 -22.95 -9.09 -6.49
C ASP A 131 -21.61 -9.66 -6.98
N ASP A 132 -21.59 -10.28 -8.15
CA ASP A 132 -20.35 -10.77 -8.77
C ASP A 132 -19.32 -9.64 -8.99
N ARG A 133 -19.77 -8.47 -9.42
CA ARG A 133 -18.87 -7.32 -9.64
C ARG A 133 -18.43 -6.70 -8.33
N ILE A 134 -19.32 -6.52 -7.36
CA ILE A 134 -18.96 -6.02 -6.03
C ILE A 134 -17.92 -6.95 -5.41
N ARG A 135 -18.18 -8.25 -5.38
CA ARG A 135 -17.23 -9.26 -4.89
C ARG A 135 -15.86 -9.17 -5.58
N ASP A 136 -15.84 -9.10 -6.91
CA ASP A 136 -14.59 -9.05 -7.67
C ASP A 136 -13.83 -7.73 -7.43
N GLN A 137 -14.53 -6.61 -7.20
CA GLN A 137 -13.93 -5.35 -6.79
C GLN A 137 -13.33 -5.44 -5.37
N MET A 138 -14.06 -6.02 -4.40
CA MET A 138 -13.56 -6.20 -3.04
C MET A 138 -12.27 -7.04 -3.02
N VAL A 139 -12.25 -8.18 -3.69
CA VAL A 139 -11.04 -9.01 -3.82
C VAL A 139 -9.89 -8.24 -4.48
N THR A 140 -10.20 -7.40 -5.46
CA THR A 140 -9.19 -6.56 -6.14
C THR A 140 -8.64 -5.50 -5.19
N ILE A 141 -9.49 -4.86 -4.38
CA ILE A 141 -9.08 -3.85 -3.40
C ILE A 141 -8.23 -4.49 -2.30
N ILE A 142 -8.63 -5.67 -1.77
CA ILE A 142 -7.81 -6.42 -0.80
C ILE A 142 -6.42 -6.66 -1.37
N PHE A 143 -6.33 -7.17 -2.61
CA PHE A 143 -5.06 -7.44 -3.26
C PHE A 143 -4.21 -6.20 -3.48
N ALA A 144 -4.81 -5.11 -3.97
CA ALA A 144 -4.07 -3.90 -4.34
C ALA A 144 -3.68 -3.04 -3.13
N GLY A 145 -4.51 -3.02 -2.10
CA GLY A 145 -4.37 -2.09 -0.97
C GLY A 145 -3.34 -2.54 0.07
N HIS A 146 -3.36 -3.82 0.49
CA HIS A 146 -2.50 -4.22 1.59
C HIS A 146 -1.00 -4.20 1.21
N ASP A 147 -0.63 -4.75 0.08
CA ASP A 147 0.78 -4.94 -0.30
C ASP A 147 1.50 -3.62 -0.62
N THR A 148 0.81 -2.69 -1.26
CA THR A 148 1.39 -1.39 -1.62
C THR A 148 1.60 -0.50 -0.40
N THR A 149 0.66 -0.46 0.53
CA THR A 149 0.80 0.30 1.78
C THR A 149 1.84 -0.37 2.69
N THR A 150 1.87 -1.69 2.78
CA THR A 150 2.92 -2.46 3.47
C THR A 150 4.31 -2.03 3.01
N GLY A 151 4.57 -2.02 1.70
CA GLY A 151 5.86 -1.60 1.14
C GLY A 151 6.20 -0.16 1.50
N THR A 152 5.23 0.75 1.41
CA THR A 152 5.41 2.17 1.77
C THR A 152 5.82 2.32 3.23
N LEU A 153 5.09 1.68 4.16
CA LEU A 153 5.38 1.72 5.60
C LEU A 153 6.75 1.11 5.91
N THR A 154 7.05 -0.04 5.32
CA THR A 154 8.34 -0.73 5.54
C THR A 154 9.53 0.15 5.14
N PHE A 155 9.49 0.78 3.95
CA PHE A 155 10.55 1.65 3.50
C PHE A 155 10.61 2.98 4.27
N ALA A 156 9.46 3.52 4.71
CA ALA A 156 9.42 4.72 5.55
C ALA A 156 10.09 4.45 6.92
N CYS A 157 9.76 3.34 7.56
CA CYS A 157 10.37 2.93 8.83
C CYS A 157 11.86 2.61 8.67
N TRP A 158 12.26 1.97 7.56
CA TRP A 158 13.67 1.79 7.24
C TRP A 158 14.39 3.15 7.12
N ALA A 159 13.79 4.12 6.46
CA ALA A 159 14.36 5.45 6.33
C ALA A 159 14.47 6.14 7.70
N LEU A 160 13.41 6.10 8.52
CA LEU A 160 13.43 6.65 9.88
C LEU A 160 14.51 5.98 10.77
N ALA A 161 14.77 4.67 10.60
CA ALA A 161 15.84 3.99 11.31
C ALA A 161 17.24 4.46 10.88
N ASN A 162 17.43 4.81 9.60
CA ASN A 162 18.75 5.12 9.02
C ASN A 162 19.05 6.62 8.89
N TYR A 163 18.05 7.51 9.03
CA TYR A 163 18.21 8.98 8.93
C TYR A 163 17.80 9.65 10.25
N PRO A 164 18.74 9.74 11.24
CA PRO A 164 18.43 10.26 12.59
C PRO A 164 17.81 11.66 12.60
N GLU A 165 18.34 12.56 11.76
CA GLU A 165 17.84 13.96 11.69
C GLU A 165 16.41 14.04 11.19
N VAL A 166 16.01 13.15 10.27
CA VAL A 166 14.63 13.04 9.79
C VAL A 166 13.74 12.48 10.89
N ARG A 167 14.23 11.42 11.57
CA ARG A 167 13.50 10.80 12.68
C ARG A 167 13.26 11.77 13.84
N GLU A 168 14.25 12.59 14.20
CA GLU A 168 14.09 13.59 15.26
C GLU A 168 12.94 14.56 14.95
N ARG A 169 12.93 15.15 13.74
CA ARG A 169 11.84 16.03 13.30
C ARG A 169 10.49 15.35 13.24
N PHE A 170 10.46 14.09 12.81
CA PHE A 170 9.26 13.29 12.80
C PHE A 170 8.72 13.06 14.22
N HIS A 171 9.59 12.71 15.16
CA HIS A 171 9.19 12.55 16.57
C HIS A 171 8.71 13.87 17.18
N GLU A 172 9.38 15.01 16.88
CA GLU A 172 8.94 16.33 17.32
C GLU A 172 7.53 16.67 16.81
N GLU A 173 7.16 16.26 15.60
CA GLU A 173 5.80 16.45 15.07
C GLU A 173 4.79 15.58 15.79
N VAL A 174 5.01 14.27 15.87
CA VAL A 174 4.02 13.33 16.43
C VAL A 174 3.86 13.47 17.94
N ASP A 175 4.86 14.03 18.66
CA ASP A 175 4.79 14.34 20.07
C ASP A 175 3.86 15.53 20.39
N GLN A 176 3.44 16.29 19.36
CA GLN A 176 2.47 17.39 19.53
C GLN A 176 1.02 16.91 19.47
N LEU A 177 0.78 15.68 19.04
CA LEU A 177 -0.56 15.11 18.99
C LEU A 177 -1.05 14.76 20.40
N ASP A 178 -2.30 15.08 20.68
CA ASP A 178 -2.95 14.75 21.96
C ASP A 178 -3.72 13.43 21.85
N GLY A 179 -3.04 12.33 22.11
CA GLY A 179 -3.60 10.98 21.99
C GLY A 179 -3.37 10.32 20.64
N SER A 180 -4.19 9.33 20.28
CA SER A 180 -4.07 8.62 19.01
C SER A 180 -4.44 9.52 17.84
N PRO A 181 -3.63 9.53 16.75
CA PRO A 181 -3.88 10.42 15.61
C PRO A 181 -5.23 10.14 14.95
N THR A 182 -5.93 11.20 14.62
CA THR A 182 -7.23 11.14 13.91
C THR A 182 -7.07 11.40 12.41
N PRO A 183 -8.04 11.01 11.58
CA PRO A 183 -8.01 11.33 10.15
C PRO A 183 -7.93 12.83 9.86
N GLU A 184 -8.57 13.67 10.69
CA GLU A 184 -8.55 15.12 10.57
C GLU A 184 -7.15 15.70 10.85
N GLU A 185 -6.47 15.18 11.88
CA GLU A 185 -5.09 15.58 12.23
C GLU A 185 -4.06 15.08 11.22
N ALA A 186 -4.38 14.03 10.45
CA ALA A 186 -3.47 13.51 9.42
C ALA A 186 -3.12 14.55 8.34
N ASP A 187 -3.98 15.54 8.10
CA ASP A 187 -3.72 16.61 7.14
C ASP A 187 -2.71 17.64 7.67
N ASP A 188 -2.56 17.76 8.98
CA ASP A 188 -1.63 18.66 9.64
C ASP A 188 -0.23 18.03 9.87
N LEU A 189 -0.06 16.74 9.57
CA LEU A 189 1.21 16.01 9.71
C LEU A 189 2.16 16.26 8.53
N GLU A 190 2.70 17.47 8.43
CA GLU A 190 3.51 17.91 7.30
C GLU A 190 4.84 17.15 7.15
N VAL A 191 5.58 16.90 8.26
CA VAL A 191 6.85 16.16 8.23
C VAL A 191 6.58 14.71 7.83
N THR A 192 5.55 14.10 8.41
CA THR A 192 5.13 12.74 8.09
C THR A 192 4.70 12.63 6.61
N GLU A 193 3.96 13.60 6.07
CA GLU A 193 3.59 13.63 4.65
C GLU A 193 4.82 13.70 3.74
N ARG A 194 5.81 14.53 4.09
CA ARG A 194 7.06 14.63 3.33
C ARG A 194 7.87 13.33 3.38
N ILE A 195 7.89 12.63 4.51
CA ILE A 195 8.52 11.32 4.65
C ILE A 195 7.84 10.30 3.74
N VAL A 196 6.51 10.22 3.77
CA VAL A 196 5.72 9.32 2.89
C VAL A 196 5.97 9.67 1.42
N THR A 197 5.94 10.95 1.06
CA THR A 197 6.16 11.43 -0.30
C THR A 197 7.55 11.07 -0.82
N GLU A 198 8.60 11.27 -0.01
CA GLU A 198 9.97 10.92 -0.38
C GLU A 198 10.19 9.41 -0.43
N THR A 199 9.54 8.66 0.45
CA THR A 199 9.53 7.19 0.40
C THR A 199 8.92 6.70 -0.91
N LEU A 200 7.77 7.21 -1.30
CA LEU A 200 7.11 6.87 -2.57
C LEU A 200 7.91 7.31 -3.80
N ARG A 201 8.72 8.36 -3.69
CA ARG A 201 9.64 8.77 -4.76
C ARG A 201 10.76 7.75 -4.97
N LEU A 202 11.43 7.35 -3.90
CA LEU A 202 12.57 6.43 -3.97
C LEU A 202 12.15 4.96 -4.08
N TYR A 203 11.10 4.59 -3.38
CA TYR A 203 10.64 3.21 -3.24
C TYR A 203 9.15 3.06 -3.61
N PRO A 204 8.74 3.47 -4.83
CA PRO A 204 7.35 3.31 -5.24
C PRO A 204 6.99 1.83 -5.30
N PRO A 205 5.97 1.35 -4.56
CA PRO A 205 5.57 -0.06 -4.60
C PRO A 205 5.25 -0.52 -6.03
N VAL A 206 4.57 0.31 -6.81
CA VAL A 206 4.35 0.08 -8.24
C VAL A 206 5.45 0.77 -9.03
N TYR A 207 6.61 0.13 -9.12
CA TYR A 207 7.81 0.68 -9.75
C TYR A 207 7.73 0.76 -11.28
N SER A 208 6.79 0.05 -11.91
CA SER A 208 6.64 0.01 -13.37
C SER A 208 5.19 -0.16 -13.78
N LEU A 209 4.70 0.67 -14.69
CA LEU A 209 3.34 0.64 -15.20
C LEU A 209 3.31 0.11 -16.65
N PRO A 210 2.84 -1.13 -16.88
CA PRO A 210 2.70 -1.66 -18.22
C PRO A 210 1.49 -1.05 -18.94
N ARG A 211 1.66 -0.79 -20.24
CA ARG A 211 0.59 -0.44 -21.18
C ARG A 211 0.77 -1.25 -22.45
N VAL A 212 -0.33 -1.54 -23.12
CA VAL A 212 -0.28 -2.15 -24.47
C VAL A 212 -0.74 -1.10 -25.46
N SER A 213 0.06 -0.91 -26.50
CA SER A 213 -0.29 0.02 -27.57
C SER A 213 -1.56 -0.45 -28.29
N ALA A 214 -2.59 0.38 -28.30
CA ALA A 214 -3.87 0.07 -28.96
C ALA A 214 -3.81 0.30 -30.48
N THR A 215 -2.88 1.12 -30.92
CA THR A 215 -2.61 1.44 -32.34
C THR A 215 -1.12 1.65 -32.50
N GLU A 216 -0.63 1.67 -33.73
CA GLU A 216 0.73 2.13 -34.00
C GLU A 216 0.88 3.61 -33.59
N GLN A 217 2.01 3.97 -33.01
CA GLN A 217 2.29 5.32 -32.56
C GLN A 217 3.80 5.57 -32.44
N GLU A 218 4.17 6.83 -32.27
CA GLU A 218 5.52 7.25 -31.96
C GLU A 218 5.63 7.72 -30.52
N ILE A 219 6.62 7.22 -29.77
CA ILE A 219 6.89 7.62 -28.40
C ILE A 219 8.38 7.99 -28.28
N GLY A 220 8.67 9.25 -27.99
CA GLY A 220 10.05 9.73 -27.82
C GLY A 220 10.93 9.52 -29.06
N GLY A 221 10.39 9.60 -30.26
CA GLY A 221 11.09 9.36 -31.52
C GLY A 221 11.22 7.88 -31.95
N TYR A 222 10.62 6.96 -31.18
CA TYR A 222 10.61 5.54 -31.48
C TYR A 222 9.26 5.08 -31.99
N TYR A 223 9.24 4.35 -33.09
CA TYR A 223 8.04 3.70 -33.62
C TYR A 223 7.62 2.53 -32.72
N VAL A 224 6.38 2.56 -32.24
CA VAL A 224 5.78 1.54 -31.40
C VAL A 224 4.61 0.90 -32.16
N PRO A 225 4.72 -0.35 -32.62
CA PRO A 225 3.62 -1.06 -33.27
C PRO A 225 2.42 -1.29 -32.35
N GLU A 226 1.26 -1.54 -32.96
CA GLU A 226 0.08 -2.03 -32.24
C GLU A 226 0.39 -3.35 -31.52
N GLY A 227 -0.17 -3.53 -30.32
CA GLY A 227 -0.01 -4.72 -29.50
C GLY A 227 1.31 -4.82 -28.72
N VAL A 228 2.24 -3.88 -28.93
CA VAL A 228 3.51 -3.86 -28.18
C VAL A 228 3.28 -3.38 -26.77
N ARG A 229 3.92 -4.08 -25.82
CA ARG A 229 3.91 -3.68 -24.40
C ARG A 229 4.99 -2.64 -24.12
N VAL A 230 4.59 -1.49 -23.61
CA VAL A 230 5.45 -0.40 -23.14
C VAL A 230 5.39 -0.32 -21.64
N HIS A 231 6.52 -0.12 -20.98
CA HIS A 231 6.61 0.04 -19.53
C HIS A 231 7.07 1.46 -19.20
N ALA A 232 6.23 2.21 -18.46
CA ALA A 232 6.66 3.43 -17.80
C ALA A 232 7.35 3.04 -16.49
N ASN A 233 8.67 3.21 -16.41
CA ASN A 233 9.42 2.87 -15.20
C ASN A 233 9.39 4.03 -14.23
N ILE A 234 8.42 4.00 -13.30
CA ILE A 234 8.17 5.06 -12.32
C ILE A 234 9.39 5.27 -11.42
N ARG A 235 10.02 4.18 -10.92
CA ARG A 235 11.19 4.28 -10.06
C ARG A 235 12.35 5.01 -10.72
N MET A 236 12.58 4.78 -12.00
CA MET A 236 13.65 5.47 -12.74
C MET A 236 13.30 6.92 -13.05
N ILE A 237 12.04 7.20 -13.42
CA ILE A 237 11.60 8.58 -13.69
C ILE A 237 11.74 9.42 -12.43
N GLN A 238 11.33 8.91 -11.28
CA GLN A 238 11.39 9.61 -9.98
C GLN A 238 12.82 9.74 -9.41
N ARG A 239 13.81 9.15 -10.08
CA ARG A 239 15.24 9.27 -9.76
C ARG A 239 16.05 9.93 -10.88
N ASP A 240 15.37 10.60 -11.79
CA ASP A 240 16.03 11.27 -12.89
C ASP A 240 16.59 12.63 -12.43
N PRO A 241 17.92 12.87 -12.61
CA PRO A 241 18.56 14.12 -12.20
C PRO A 241 18.08 15.35 -12.98
N ARG A 242 17.31 15.16 -14.05
CA ARG A 242 16.66 16.28 -14.76
C ARG A 242 15.51 16.89 -13.95
N PHE A 243 14.94 16.13 -13.00
CA PHE A 243 13.79 16.52 -12.20
C PHE A 243 14.12 16.66 -10.71
N PHE A 244 15.11 15.93 -10.23
CA PHE A 244 15.45 15.88 -8.80
C PHE A 244 16.94 16.06 -8.57
N ASP A 245 17.31 17.07 -7.82
CA ASP A 245 18.68 17.21 -7.32
C ASP A 245 18.98 16.10 -6.32
N ASP A 246 20.19 15.54 -6.36
CA ASP A 246 20.59 14.39 -5.53
C ASP A 246 19.52 13.29 -5.53
N PRO A 247 19.20 12.71 -6.71
CA PRO A 247 18.00 11.91 -6.92
C PRO A 247 17.99 10.60 -6.15
N HIS A 248 19.12 10.14 -5.62
CA HIS A 248 19.27 8.92 -4.82
C HIS A 248 19.27 9.17 -3.31
N GLU A 249 19.34 10.42 -2.88
CA GLU A 249 19.33 10.80 -1.48
C GLU A 249 17.89 10.80 -0.94
N PHE A 250 17.67 10.21 0.24
CA PHE A 250 16.43 10.35 0.98
C PHE A 250 16.41 11.68 1.71
N ARG A 251 15.69 12.63 1.17
CA ARG A 251 15.65 14.03 1.67
C ARG A 251 14.21 14.56 1.67
N PRO A 252 13.42 14.28 2.72
CA PRO A 252 12.04 14.77 2.82
C PRO A 252 11.91 16.30 2.72
N SER A 253 12.92 17.05 3.17
CA SER A 253 12.94 18.51 3.08
C SER A 253 12.95 19.05 1.63
N ARG A 254 13.18 18.22 0.62
CA ARG A 254 13.01 18.67 -0.78
C ARG A 254 11.56 19.07 -1.09
N TRP A 255 10.63 18.57 -0.30
CA TRP A 255 9.19 18.85 -0.42
C TRP A 255 8.75 20.08 0.40
N ASP A 256 9.71 20.78 1.07
CA ASP A 256 9.48 22.02 1.81
C ASP A 256 9.36 23.20 0.84
N GLY A 257 8.32 23.40 0.15
CA GLY A 257 8.18 24.50 -0.79
C GLY A 257 7.42 24.14 -2.05
N GLU A 258 7.80 24.75 -3.15
CA GLU A 258 7.02 24.68 -4.39
C GLU A 258 7.44 23.54 -5.35
N LEU A 259 8.41 22.70 -4.97
CA LEU A 259 8.95 21.66 -5.87
C LEU A 259 7.83 20.85 -6.54
N ARG A 260 6.81 20.45 -5.78
CA ARG A 260 5.71 19.64 -6.31
C ARG A 260 4.91 20.35 -7.41
N SER A 261 4.76 21.67 -7.32
CA SER A 261 4.08 22.50 -8.31
C SER A 261 4.96 22.83 -9.52
N GLU A 262 6.29 22.82 -9.34
CA GLU A 262 7.27 23.12 -10.37
C GLU A 262 7.67 21.88 -11.19
N LEU A 263 7.45 20.67 -10.65
CA LEU A 263 7.76 19.43 -11.34
C LEU A 263 6.94 19.29 -12.63
N HIS A 264 7.62 18.82 -13.67
CA HIS A 264 6.94 18.39 -14.88
C HIS A 264 5.90 17.31 -14.58
N ASP A 265 4.76 17.34 -15.27
CA ASP A 265 3.73 16.31 -15.17
C ASP A 265 4.35 14.91 -15.28
N PHE A 266 3.95 14.01 -14.38
CA PHE A 266 4.47 12.64 -14.28
C PHE A 266 5.94 12.47 -13.88
N ALA A 267 6.70 13.52 -13.57
CA ALA A 267 8.01 13.37 -12.95
C ALA A 267 7.91 12.74 -11.54
N TYR A 268 6.77 12.95 -10.86
CA TYR A 268 6.40 12.27 -9.62
C TYR A 268 5.00 11.65 -9.76
N ALA A 269 4.94 10.34 -9.97
CA ALA A 269 3.68 9.64 -10.24
C ALA A 269 3.61 8.24 -9.58
N PRO A 270 3.80 8.12 -8.25
CA PRO A 270 3.80 6.82 -7.57
C PRO A 270 2.43 6.13 -7.63
N PHE A 271 1.36 6.88 -7.82
CA PHE A 271 -0.01 6.39 -8.01
C PHE A 271 -0.45 6.35 -9.48
N GLY A 272 0.49 6.52 -10.42
CA GLY A 272 0.19 6.65 -11.83
C GLY A 272 -0.46 7.98 -12.19
N GLY A 273 -1.25 8.01 -13.26
CA GLY A 273 -1.90 9.24 -13.70
C GLY A 273 -2.90 9.02 -14.83
N GLY A 274 -3.63 10.11 -15.18
CA GLY A 274 -4.70 10.09 -16.16
C GLY A 274 -5.91 9.29 -15.71
N PRO A 275 -6.73 8.75 -16.66
CA PRO A 275 -7.98 8.03 -16.34
C PRO A 275 -7.77 6.71 -15.55
N ARG A 276 -6.54 6.29 -15.36
CA ARG A 276 -6.15 5.07 -14.64
C ARG A 276 -5.33 5.37 -13.38
N ILE A 277 -5.45 6.57 -12.83
CA ILE A 277 -4.87 6.94 -11.53
C ILE A 277 -5.41 6.00 -10.45
N CYS A 278 -4.60 5.73 -9.41
CA CYS A 278 -5.02 4.90 -8.30
C CYS A 278 -6.24 5.50 -7.59
N ILE A 279 -7.32 4.75 -7.50
CA ILE A 279 -8.56 5.17 -6.82
C ILE A 279 -8.36 5.27 -5.30
N GLY A 280 -7.48 4.42 -4.73
CA GLY A 280 -7.19 4.38 -3.29
C GLY A 280 -6.06 5.32 -2.85
N ARG A 281 -5.68 6.32 -3.66
CA ARG A 281 -4.56 7.21 -3.36
C ARG A 281 -4.71 7.91 -2.01
N GLU A 282 -5.82 8.58 -1.78
CA GLU A 282 -6.07 9.36 -0.55
C GLU A 282 -6.17 8.43 0.66
N PHE A 283 -6.82 7.27 0.49
CA PHE A 283 -6.89 6.24 1.52
C PHE A 283 -5.49 5.73 1.91
N ALA A 284 -4.65 5.40 0.94
CA ALA A 284 -3.29 4.89 1.19
C ALA A 284 -2.36 5.93 1.84
N LEU A 285 -2.49 7.20 1.45
CA LEU A 285 -1.72 8.29 2.06
C LEU A 285 -2.17 8.54 3.50
N MET A 286 -3.47 8.55 3.76
CA MET A 286 -4.03 8.69 5.11
C MET A 286 -3.61 7.50 5.99
N GLU A 287 -3.76 6.27 5.51
CA GLU A 287 -3.34 5.06 6.23
C GLU A 287 -1.85 5.12 6.58
N ALA A 288 -1.00 5.50 5.63
CA ALA A 288 0.44 5.59 5.86
C ALA A 288 0.79 6.67 6.90
N LYS A 289 0.17 7.85 6.85
CA LYS A 289 0.39 8.93 7.82
C LYS A 289 -0.05 8.50 9.22
N LEU A 290 -1.27 7.96 9.36
CA LEU A 290 -1.80 7.53 10.64
C LEU A 290 -0.98 6.38 11.24
N ALA A 291 -0.56 5.40 10.44
CA ALA A 291 0.27 4.30 10.90
C ALA A 291 1.64 4.78 11.39
N LEU A 292 2.32 5.62 10.60
CA LEU A 292 3.61 6.18 11.02
C LEU A 292 3.47 7.02 12.29
N ALA A 293 2.46 7.89 12.38
CA ALA A 293 2.26 8.73 13.56
C ALA A 293 1.97 7.88 14.81
N THR A 294 1.08 6.90 14.73
CA THR A 294 0.77 5.98 15.85
C THR A 294 2.03 5.23 16.31
N ILE A 295 2.81 4.70 15.38
CA ILE A 295 4.06 4.01 15.70
C ILE A 295 5.07 4.98 16.30
N GLY A 296 5.25 6.16 15.69
CA GLY A 296 6.22 7.15 16.11
C GLY A 296 5.96 7.77 17.47
N GLN A 297 4.71 7.83 17.93
CA GLN A 297 4.36 8.27 19.29
C GLN A 297 4.84 7.27 20.36
N GLN A 298 4.78 5.98 20.06
CA GLN A 298 5.02 4.92 21.04
C GLN A 298 6.40 4.31 20.94
N TYR A 299 6.94 4.26 19.71
CA TYR A 299 8.13 3.45 19.42
C TYR A 299 9.17 4.18 18.57
N LYS A 300 10.41 3.77 18.78
CA LYS A 300 11.53 3.98 17.89
C LYS A 300 11.93 2.63 17.29
N LEU A 301 12.09 2.57 15.98
CA LEU A 301 12.52 1.38 15.29
C LEU A 301 14.01 1.46 14.96
N GLU A 302 14.73 0.37 15.20
CA GLU A 302 16.14 0.20 14.83
C GLU A 302 16.24 -0.92 13.81
N PHE A 303 16.98 -0.68 12.73
CA PHE A 303 17.15 -1.64 11.65
C PHE A 303 18.37 -2.54 11.91
N HIS A 304 18.14 -3.86 11.90
CA HIS A 304 19.17 -4.89 12.01
C HIS A 304 19.21 -5.75 10.73
N GLY A 305 19.79 -5.23 9.66
CA GLY A 305 20.01 -5.98 8.43
C GLY A 305 21.47 -6.38 8.24
N GLU A 306 21.74 -7.27 7.28
CA GLU A 306 23.09 -7.74 6.96
C GLU A 306 24.10 -6.64 6.60
N ASN A 307 23.67 -5.37 6.55
CA ASN A 307 24.47 -4.21 6.20
C ASN A 307 24.37 -3.10 7.25
N GLU A 308 24.57 -3.42 8.53
CA GLU A 308 24.58 -2.45 9.65
C GLU A 308 25.55 -1.26 9.46
N ASP A 309 26.56 -1.39 8.60
CA ASP A 309 27.56 -0.34 8.29
C ASP A 309 27.08 0.68 7.23
N ARG A 310 25.85 0.58 6.75
CA ARG A 310 25.34 1.48 5.71
C ARG A 310 24.80 2.77 6.32
N ARG A 311 25.70 3.68 6.62
CA ARG A 311 25.39 5.08 6.96
C ARG A 311 24.89 5.82 5.73
N THR A 312 24.06 6.84 5.96
CA THR A 312 23.54 7.87 5.03
C THR A 312 24.07 7.79 3.58
N GLY A 313 23.15 7.57 2.64
CA GLY A 313 23.45 7.48 1.19
C GLY A 313 23.30 6.08 0.59
N VAL A 314 22.86 5.10 1.38
CA VAL A 314 22.68 3.73 0.93
C VAL A 314 21.23 3.49 0.57
N GLU A 315 21.02 2.77 -0.53
CA GLU A 315 19.69 2.28 -0.90
C GLU A 315 19.23 1.19 0.06
N ALA A 316 17.93 1.18 0.38
CA ALA A 316 17.32 0.07 1.10
C ALA A 316 17.50 -1.23 0.32
N PRO A 317 17.68 -2.37 0.99
CA PRO A 317 17.71 -3.67 0.32
C PRO A 317 16.35 -3.95 -0.32
N THR A 318 16.33 -4.08 -1.66
CA THR A 318 15.08 -4.17 -2.42
C THR A 318 15.00 -5.39 -3.29
N SER A 319 13.86 -6.08 -3.27
CA SER A 319 13.46 -7.13 -4.21
C SER A 319 12.42 -6.61 -5.18
N LEU A 320 12.65 -6.86 -6.48
CA LEU A 320 11.72 -6.53 -7.56
C LEU A 320 10.82 -7.75 -7.82
N GLU A 321 9.66 -7.73 -7.24
CA GLU A 321 8.61 -8.72 -7.48
C GLU A 321 7.47 -8.10 -8.30
N MET A 322 6.21 -8.44 -8.02
CA MET A 322 5.07 -7.70 -8.58
C MET A 322 5.08 -6.25 -8.10
N THR A 323 5.36 -6.06 -6.84
CA THR A 323 5.62 -4.78 -6.18
C THR A 323 7.09 -4.70 -5.78
N LEU A 324 7.57 -3.50 -5.49
CA LEU A 324 8.86 -3.29 -4.86
C LEU A 324 8.73 -3.63 -3.38
N ARG A 325 9.48 -4.59 -2.93
CA ARG A 325 9.51 -5.04 -1.53
C ARG A 325 10.90 -4.92 -0.93
N MET A 326 10.98 -4.90 0.38
CA MET A 326 12.25 -5.10 1.07
C MET A 326 12.70 -6.55 0.87
N GLU A 327 14.01 -6.79 0.76
CA GLU A 327 14.56 -8.14 0.73
C GLU A 327 14.18 -8.91 1.99
N GLN A 328 14.06 -10.23 1.86
CA GLN A 328 13.71 -11.08 3.00
C GLN A 328 14.79 -11.08 4.08
N ASN A 329 14.42 -11.47 5.29
CA ASN A 329 15.29 -11.57 6.48
C ASN A 329 15.88 -10.21 6.95
N GLN A 330 15.13 -9.14 6.77
CA GLN A 330 15.46 -7.85 7.35
C GLN A 330 14.71 -7.71 8.67
N GLU A 331 15.44 -7.65 9.78
CA GLU A 331 14.87 -7.54 11.12
C GLU A 331 14.88 -6.09 11.61
N PHE A 332 13.86 -5.74 12.36
CA PHE A 332 13.79 -4.50 13.10
C PHE A 332 13.65 -4.80 14.59
N VAL A 333 14.24 -3.94 15.41
CA VAL A 333 14.05 -3.94 16.85
C VAL A 333 13.17 -2.75 17.23
N VAL A 334 12.18 -3.02 18.04
CA VAL A 334 11.28 -2.01 18.61
C VAL A 334 11.84 -1.53 19.92
N HIS A 335 11.86 -0.23 20.14
CA HIS A 335 12.18 0.40 21.42
C HIS A 335 11.03 1.32 21.82
N GLU A 336 10.50 1.14 23.03
CA GLU A 336 9.54 2.10 23.61
C GLU A 336 10.18 3.48 23.79
N ARG A 337 9.37 4.53 23.65
CA ARG A 337 9.79 5.92 23.77
C ARG A 337 9.37 6.53 25.11
#